data_df85d68626c3de73e8b76dd3c74ff24e
#
_entry.id   df85d68626c3de73e8b76dd3c74ff24e
#
_cell.length_a   1.000
_cell.length_b   1.000
_cell.length_c   1.000
_cell.angle_alpha   90.00
_cell.angle_beta   90.00
_cell.angle_gamma   90.00
#
_symmetry.space_group_name_H-M   'P 1'
#
loop_
_entity.id
_entity.type
_entity.pdbx_description
1 polymer ?
#
loop_
_entity_poly.entity_id
_entity_poly.type
_entity_poly.pdbx_seq_one_letter_code
_entity_poly.pdbx_strand_id
1 'polypeptide(L)'
;EFGVSDEESLWLEKSKSELPNYAFLVEDLLEQGYELIPITSPNYPRTLKNNLKKTYAPTLIYTKGNKQLLQENSIAIVGSRQAGGDSLSFTDVIAKQAVYNKKIIVSGYAKGVDKQALDSAIKYGGKSIVVLPQGITTFSSGFKSLYKEIISGRVLVLSVFHPKASWNAGLAMARNPIIYGMASEIFVAESDSKGGTW
;
A
#
# COMPACT_ATOMS: atom_id res chain seq x y z
N GLU A 1 3.33 31.35 20.25
CA GLU A 1 2.35 30.32 20.73
C GLU A 1 1.88 29.55 19.51
N PHE A 2 2.23 28.26 19.41
CA PHE A 2 1.93 27.43 18.22
C PHE A 2 0.59 26.72 18.32
N GLY A 3 -0.30 27.11 19.26
CA GLY A 3 -1.64 26.53 19.42
C GLY A 3 -1.64 25.04 19.78
N VAL A 4 -0.57 24.54 20.41
CA VAL A 4 -0.44 23.15 20.86
C VAL A 4 -1.09 23.05 22.25
N SER A 5 -1.99 22.11 22.46
CA SER A 5 -2.62 21.84 23.75
C SER A 5 -1.62 21.25 24.76
N ASP A 6 -1.94 21.32 26.07
CA ASP A 6 -1.11 20.71 27.10
C ASP A 6 -0.95 19.20 26.92
N GLU A 7 -1.98 18.52 26.43
CA GLU A 7 -1.94 17.09 26.13
C GLU A 7 -0.99 16.79 24.96
N GLU A 8 -1.04 17.59 23.89
CA GLU A 8 -0.13 17.48 22.75
C GLU A 8 1.32 17.78 23.14
N SER A 9 1.54 18.77 24.02
CA SER A 9 2.86 19.10 24.58
C SER A 9 3.44 17.92 25.36
N LEU A 10 2.63 17.26 26.20
CA LEU A 10 3.05 16.07 26.94
C LEU A 10 3.41 14.90 26.00
N TRP A 11 2.63 14.70 24.94
CA TRP A 11 2.93 13.71 23.92
C TRP A 11 4.23 13.99 23.19
N LEU A 12 4.51 15.25 22.87
CA LEU A 12 5.77 15.67 22.23
C LEU A 12 6.98 15.42 23.14
N GLU A 13 6.88 15.77 24.43
CA GLU A 13 7.95 15.50 25.40
C GLU A 13 8.23 13.99 25.56
N LYS A 14 7.19 13.19 25.67
CA LYS A 14 7.33 11.73 25.73
C LYS A 14 7.97 11.18 24.46
N SER A 15 7.56 11.68 23.28
CA SER A 15 8.13 11.27 22.00
C SER A 15 9.62 11.65 21.87
N LYS A 16 10.06 12.74 22.53
CA LYS A 16 11.46 13.16 22.52
C LYS A 16 12.38 12.13 23.19
N SER A 17 11.93 11.46 24.25
CA SER A 17 12.71 10.41 24.91
C SER A 17 12.87 9.15 24.03
N GLU A 18 11.97 8.91 23.09
CA GLU A 18 11.99 7.76 22.17
C GLU A 18 12.77 8.03 20.88
N LEU A 19 13.17 9.30 20.63
CA LEU A 19 13.89 9.66 19.39
C LEU A 19 15.10 8.78 19.06
N PRO A 20 15.98 8.40 20.03
CA PRO A 20 17.11 7.53 19.72
C PRO A 20 16.68 6.15 19.20
N ASN A 21 15.62 5.56 19.78
CA ASN A 21 15.10 4.27 19.35
C ASN A 21 14.54 4.34 17.93
N TYR A 22 13.82 5.42 17.59
CA TYR A 22 13.33 5.64 16.25
C TYR A 22 14.44 5.95 15.24
N ALA A 23 15.51 6.64 15.65
CA ALA A 23 16.67 6.88 14.78
C ALA A 23 17.32 5.55 14.36
N PHE A 24 17.60 4.65 15.31
CA PHE A 24 18.12 3.30 15.00
C PHE A 24 17.16 2.49 14.11
N LEU A 25 15.84 2.59 14.35
CA LEU A 25 14.86 1.90 13.51
C LEU A 25 14.89 2.42 12.07
N VAL A 26 15.02 3.74 11.90
CA VAL A 26 15.10 4.36 10.57
C VAL A 26 16.38 3.95 9.85
N GLU A 27 17.52 3.98 10.53
CA GLU A 27 18.80 3.52 9.97
C GLU A 27 18.72 2.06 9.50
N ASP A 28 18.24 1.15 10.36
CA ASP A 28 18.05 -0.26 10.02
C ASP A 28 17.14 -0.46 8.80
N LEU A 29 16.04 0.31 8.71
CA LEU A 29 15.14 0.27 7.56
C LEU A 29 15.84 0.73 6.27
N LEU A 30 16.57 1.83 6.33
CA LEU A 30 17.30 2.37 5.16
C LEU A 30 18.40 1.42 4.69
N GLU A 31 19.17 0.82 5.60
CA GLU A 31 20.19 -0.19 5.29
C GLU A 31 19.60 -1.44 4.62
N GLN A 32 18.39 -1.84 5.02
CA GLN A 32 17.64 -2.92 4.38
C GLN A 32 16.99 -2.53 3.04
N GLY A 33 17.19 -1.29 2.58
CA GLY A 33 16.66 -0.78 1.31
C GLY A 33 15.16 -0.48 1.35
N TYR A 34 14.61 -0.20 2.52
CA TYR A 34 13.29 0.43 2.64
C TYR A 34 13.41 1.94 2.50
N GLU A 35 12.37 2.58 2.00
CA GLU A 35 12.28 4.04 1.95
C GLU A 35 11.10 4.53 2.80
N LEU A 36 11.32 5.66 3.46
CA LEU A 36 10.33 6.34 4.29
C LEU A 36 9.89 7.62 3.57
N ILE A 37 8.61 7.76 3.30
CA ILE A 37 8.05 8.88 2.53
C ILE A 37 7.03 9.63 3.41
N PRO A 38 7.43 10.72 4.08
CA PRO A 38 6.52 11.53 4.87
C PRO A 38 5.54 12.32 3.96
N ILE A 39 4.39 12.68 4.49
CA ILE A 39 3.33 13.42 3.77
C ILE A 39 3.80 14.79 3.23
N THR A 40 4.88 15.32 3.78
CA THR A 40 5.54 16.56 3.34
C THR A 40 6.50 16.35 2.17
N SER A 41 6.87 15.10 1.87
CA SER A 41 7.80 14.77 0.79
C SER A 41 7.19 15.05 -0.59
N PRO A 42 7.97 15.58 -1.56
CA PRO A 42 7.54 15.69 -2.94
C PRO A 42 7.26 14.33 -3.60
N ASN A 43 7.83 13.23 -3.05
CA ASN A 43 7.61 11.86 -3.52
C ASN A 43 6.32 11.23 -2.95
N TYR A 44 5.61 11.92 -2.04
CA TYR A 44 4.36 11.40 -1.50
C TYR A 44 3.27 11.33 -2.60
N PRO A 45 2.49 10.23 -2.71
CA PRO A 45 1.51 10.08 -3.80
C PRO A 45 0.43 11.16 -3.75
N ARG A 46 0.39 11.99 -4.80
CA ARG A 46 -0.56 13.12 -4.89
C ARG A 46 -2.00 12.63 -4.89
N THR A 47 -2.29 11.55 -5.61
CA THR A 47 -3.62 10.93 -5.68
C THR A 47 -4.10 10.54 -4.29
N LEU A 48 -3.27 9.86 -3.50
CA LEU A 48 -3.61 9.47 -2.12
C LEU A 48 -3.91 10.68 -1.24
N LYS A 49 -3.08 11.71 -1.31
CA LYS A 49 -3.24 12.94 -0.53
C LYS A 49 -4.52 13.69 -0.88
N ASN A 50 -4.88 13.72 -2.17
CA ASN A 50 -6.07 14.40 -2.65
C ASN A 50 -7.35 13.64 -2.30
N ASN A 51 -7.35 12.31 -2.49
CA ASN A 51 -8.53 11.47 -2.26
C ASN A 51 -8.86 11.33 -0.77
N LEU A 52 -7.86 11.13 0.09
CA LEU A 52 -8.06 10.98 1.53
C LEU A 52 -8.05 12.30 2.31
N LYS A 53 -7.69 13.42 1.65
CA LYS A 53 -7.46 14.72 2.28
C LYS A 53 -6.39 14.64 3.39
N LYS A 54 -5.97 15.78 3.93
CA LYS A 54 -4.94 15.82 5.00
C LYS A 54 -5.35 15.06 6.27
N THR A 55 -6.65 14.98 6.54
CA THR A 55 -7.20 14.39 7.77
C THR A 55 -7.03 12.87 7.82
N TYR A 56 -7.12 12.19 6.68
CA TYR A 56 -7.09 10.73 6.62
C TYR A 56 -5.89 10.16 5.86
N ALA A 57 -5.11 11.02 5.21
CA ALA A 57 -3.90 10.60 4.53
C ALA A 57 -2.83 10.18 5.55
N PRO A 58 -2.16 9.03 5.39
CA PRO A 58 -1.09 8.60 6.28
C PRO A 58 0.02 9.63 6.37
N THR A 59 0.49 9.92 7.57
CA THR A 59 1.60 10.88 7.78
C THR A 59 2.94 10.35 7.26
N LEU A 60 3.08 9.02 7.21
CA LEU A 60 4.29 8.34 6.77
C LEU A 60 3.94 7.07 6.00
N ILE A 61 4.65 6.83 4.90
CA ILE A 61 4.55 5.62 4.09
C ILE A 61 5.92 4.93 4.07
N TYR A 62 5.93 3.62 4.29
CA TYR A 62 7.09 2.76 4.13
C TYR A 62 7.01 2.03 2.80
N THR A 63 8.09 2.02 2.02
CA THR A 63 8.09 1.39 0.70
C THR A 63 9.35 0.57 0.45
N LYS A 64 9.22 -0.43 -0.44
CA LYS A 64 10.35 -1.17 -1.02
C LYS A 64 10.10 -1.44 -2.50
N GLY A 65 11.03 -1.01 -3.35
CA GLY A 65 10.93 -1.10 -4.80
C GLY A 65 10.97 0.26 -5.48
N ASN A 66 10.44 0.36 -6.69
CA ASN A 66 10.49 1.59 -7.48
C ASN A 66 9.43 2.62 -7.02
N LYS A 67 9.85 3.60 -6.21
CA LYS A 67 8.96 4.67 -5.71
C LYS A 67 8.35 5.57 -6.80
N GLN A 68 8.91 5.60 -8.00
CA GLN A 68 8.33 6.40 -9.10
C GLN A 68 6.92 5.93 -9.45
N LEU A 69 6.58 4.66 -9.17
CA LEU A 69 5.23 4.12 -9.36
C LEU A 69 4.16 4.89 -8.55
N LEU A 70 4.53 5.55 -7.45
CA LEU A 70 3.62 6.35 -6.63
C LEU A 70 3.08 7.61 -7.35
N GLN A 71 3.72 8.03 -8.42
CA GLN A 71 3.36 9.23 -9.18
C GLN A 71 2.63 8.91 -10.49
N GLU A 72 2.58 7.63 -10.87
CA GLU A 72 1.93 7.19 -12.11
C GLU A 72 0.41 7.02 -11.91
N ASN A 73 -0.34 7.08 -13.00
CA ASN A 73 -1.79 6.86 -12.96
C ASN A 73 -2.12 5.40 -12.61
N SER A 74 -3.02 5.20 -11.67
CA SER A 74 -3.32 3.88 -11.14
C SER A 74 -4.81 3.61 -10.98
N ILE A 75 -5.18 2.33 -11.05
CA ILE A 75 -6.51 1.82 -10.73
C ILE A 75 -6.42 0.82 -9.58
N ALA A 76 -7.46 0.73 -8.77
CA ALA A 76 -7.61 -0.32 -7.77
C ALA A 76 -8.44 -1.48 -8.33
N ILE A 77 -7.97 -2.71 -8.11
CA ILE A 77 -8.75 -3.91 -8.35
C ILE A 77 -8.83 -4.67 -7.02
N VAL A 78 -10.04 -4.85 -6.52
CA VAL A 78 -10.30 -5.41 -5.19
C VAL A 78 -11.49 -6.38 -5.22
N GLY A 79 -11.57 -7.27 -4.23
CA GLY A 79 -12.70 -8.18 -4.14
C GLY A 79 -12.53 -9.29 -3.13
N SER A 80 -13.39 -10.30 -3.27
CA SER A 80 -13.49 -11.45 -2.38
C SER A 80 -12.18 -12.26 -2.34
N ARG A 81 -11.85 -12.77 -1.16
CA ARG A 81 -10.78 -13.77 -0.96
C ARG A 81 -11.18 -15.16 -1.48
N GLN A 82 -12.48 -15.41 -1.63
CA GLN A 82 -13.09 -16.64 -2.13
C GLN A 82 -13.76 -16.41 -3.49
N ALA A 83 -13.12 -15.60 -4.34
CA ALA A 83 -13.65 -15.22 -5.64
C ALA A 83 -13.90 -16.45 -6.55
N GLY A 84 -15.05 -16.44 -7.20
CA GLY A 84 -15.42 -17.43 -8.22
C GLY A 84 -14.67 -17.25 -9.54
N GLY A 85 -14.80 -18.23 -10.45
CA GLY A 85 -14.12 -18.23 -11.74
C GLY A 85 -14.43 -16.99 -12.58
N ASP A 86 -15.68 -16.56 -12.60
CA ASP A 86 -16.12 -15.39 -13.36
C ASP A 86 -15.48 -14.08 -12.84
N SER A 87 -15.40 -13.93 -11.51
CA SER A 87 -14.76 -12.77 -10.87
C SER A 87 -13.25 -12.74 -11.10
N LEU A 88 -12.60 -13.90 -11.12
CA LEU A 88 -11.18 -13.98 -11.47
C LEU A 88 -10.94 -13.69 -12.95
N SER A 89 -11.82 -14.15 -13.84
CA SER A 89 -11.79 -13.84 -15.27
C SER A 89 -12.01 -12.36 -15.54
N PHE A 90 -13.00 -11.76 -14.88
CA PHE A 90 -13.21 -10.30 -14.93
C PHE A 90 -11.98 -9.53 -14.46
N THR A 91 -11.36 -9.96 -13.36
CA THR A 91 -10.12 -9.37 -12.83
C THR A 91 -8.98 -9.43 -13.85
N ASP A 92 -8.79 -10.57 -14.55
CA ASP A 92 -7.76 -10.73 -15.59
C ASP A 92 -8.00 -9.77 -16.77
N VAL A 93 -9.26 -9.63 -17.21
CA VAL A 93 -9.64 -8.72 -18.31
C VAL A 93 -9.37 -7.25 -17.94
N ILE A 94 -9.80 -6.81 -16.75
CA ILE A 94 -9.58 -5.44 -16.29
C ILE A 94 -8.09 -5.16 -16.12
N ALA A 95 -7.33 -6.10 -15.52
CA ALA A 95 -5.89 -5.96 -15.36
C ALA A 95 -5.17 -5.86 -16.70
N LYS A 96 -5.54 -6.69 -17.69
CA LYS A 96 -5.01 -6.62 -19.05
C LYS A 96 -5.26 -5.26 -19.69
N GLN A 97 -6.49 -4.75 -19.59
CA GLN A 97 -6.87 -3.46 -20.14
C GLN A 97 -6.13 -2.30 -19.45
N ALA A 98 -5.94 -2.38 -18.13
CA ALA A 98 -5.17 -1.39 -17.37
C ALA A 98 -3.72 -1.34 -17.84
N VAL A 99 -3.08 -2.49 -17.99
CA VAL A 99 -1.70 -2.60 -18.49
C VAL A 99 -1.58 -2.03 -19.90
N TYR A 100 -2.52 -2.37 -20.80
CA TYR A 100 -2.56 -1.83 -22.15
C TYR A 100 -2.63 -0.28 -22.16
N ASN A 101 -3.41 0.28 -21.23
CA ASN A 101 -3.56 1.73 -21.04
C ASN A 101 -2.45 2.35 -20.16
N LYS A 102 -1.37 1.61 -19.88
CA LYS A 102 -0.23 2.05 -19.06
C LYS A 102 -0.62 2.51 -17.64
N LYS A 103 -1.74 2.01 -17.10
CA LYS A 103 -2.16 2.25 -15.72
C LYS A 103 -1.52 1.23 -14.78
N ILE A 104 -1.14 1.67 -13.59
CA ILE A 104 -0.64 0.81 -12.52
C ILE A 104 -1.83 0.16 -11.80
N ILE A 105 -1.68 -1.10 -11.40
CA ILE A 105 -2.67 -1.80 -10.60
C ILE A 105 -2.30 -1.70 -9.13
N VAL A 106 -3.21 -1.16 -8.32
CA VAL A 106 -3.09 -1.10 -6.86
C VAL A 106 -3.99 -2.16 -6.24
N SER A 107 -3.45 -3.02 -5.41
CA SER A 107 -4.20 -4.06 -4.71
C SER A 107 -3.51 -4.50 -3.41
N GLY A 108 -4.11 -5.46 -2.69
CA GLY A 108 -3.73 -5.78 -1.31
C GLY A 108 -2.95 -7.08 -1.11
N TYR A 109 -2.63 -7.82 -2.16
CA TYR A 109 -1.95 -9.12 -2.08
C TYR A 109 -2.72 -10.20 -1.30
N ALA A 110 -4.00 -10.01 -1.03
CA ALA A 110 -4.84 -11.04 -0.41
C ALA A 110 -5.16 -12.16 -1.43
N LYS A 111 -5.53 -13.35 -0.93
CA LYS A 111 -6.07 -14.42 -1.79
C LYS A 111 -7.23 -13.92 -2.65
N GLY A 112 -7.54 -14.61 -3.76
CA GLY A 112 -8.65 -14.28 -4.63
C GLY A 112 -8.35 -13.10 -5.56
N VAL A 113 -9.23 -12.11 -5.60
CA VAL A 113 -9.17 -10.99 -6.54
C VAL A 113 -7.86 -10.22 -6.47
N ASP A 114 -7.39 -9.87 -5.26
CA ASP A 114 -6.16 -9.09 -5.11
C ASP A 114 -4.93 -9.81 -5.69
N LYS A 115 -4.83 -11.12 -5.43
CA LYS A 115 -3.72 -11.94 -5.97
C LYS A 115 -3.84 -12.08 -7.48
N GLN A 116 -5.05 -12.31 -8.01
CA GLN A 116 -5.29 -12.39 -9.44
C GLN A 116 -4.92 -11.07 -10.14
N ALA A 117 -5.27 -9.93 -9.56
CA ALA A 117 -4.95 -8.60 -10.11
C ALA A 117 -3.43 -8.41 -10.27
N LEU A 118 -2.65 -8.77 -9.24
CA LEU A 118 -1.19 -8.71 -9.30
C LEU A 118 -0.62 -9.69 -10.33
N ASP A 119 -1.06 -10.96 -10.31
CA ASP A 119 -0.57 -11.98 -11.22
C ASP A 119 -0.86 -11.62 -12.68
N SER A 120 -2.04 -11.06 -12.95
CA SER A 120 -2.41 -10.57 -14.28
C SER A 120 -1.58 -9.35 -14.68
N ALA A 121 -1.32 -8.40 -13.76
CA ALA A 121 -0.43 -7.28 -14.04
C ALA A 121 0.96 -7.78 -14.49
N ILE A 122 1.53 -8.71 -13.76
CA ILE A 122 2.84 -9.32 -14.05
C ILE A 122 2.80 -10.08 -15.39
N LYS A 123 1.79 -10.92 -15.59
CA LYS A 123 1.57 -11.73 -16.81
C LYS A 123 1.57 -10.87 -18.08
N TYR A 124 0.95 -9.70 -18.02
CA TYR A 124 0.86 -8.79 -19.17
C TYR A 124 1.99 -7.75 -19.22
N GLY A 125 3.03 -7.89 -18.39
CA GLY A 125 4.21 -7.01 -18.38
C GLY A 125 3.95 -5.63 -17.77
N GLY A 126 2.86 -5.48 -17.02
CA GLY A 126 2.48 -4.25 -16.34
C GLY A 126 3.21 -4.02 -15.02
N LYS A 127 2.78 -2.97 -14.32
CA LYS A 127 3.32 -2.54 -13.03
C LYS A 127 2.24 -2.61 -11.96
N SER A 128 2.63 -2.83 -10.70
CA SER A 128 1.68 -2.91 -9.59
C SER A 128 2.23 -2.31 -8.30
N ILE A 129 1.31 -1.78 -7.46
CA ILE A 129 1.57 -1.38 -6.09
C ILE A 129 0.83 -2.34 -5.17
N VAL A 130 1.58 -3.02 -4.30
CA VAL A 130 1.06 -3.92 -3.27
C VAL A 130 0.97 -3.16 -1.96
N VAL A 131 -0.24 -2.94 -1.45
CA VAL A 131 -0.47 -2.27 -0.16
C VAL A 131 -0.66 -3.33 0.92
N LEU A 132 0.23 -3.35 1.92
CA LEU A 132 0.26 -4.38 2.95
C LEU A 132 -0.72 -4.08 4.11
N PRO A 133 -1.34 -5.13 4.68
CA PRO A 133 -2.14 -5.05 5.91
C PRO A 133 -1.30 -5.30 7.18
N GLN A 134 -0.01 -5.00 7.14
CA GLN A 134 0.97 -5.28 8.19
C GLN A 134 2.19 -4.40 8.03
N GLY A 135 3.10 -4.42 9.00
CA GLY A 135 4.37 -3.72 8.92
C GLY A 135 5.26 -4.26 7.79
N ILE A 136 5.99 -3.37 7.15
CA ILE A 136 6.73 -3.71 5.93
C ILE A 136 7.82 -4.77 6.17
N THR A 137 8.44 -4.82 7.35
CA THR A 137 9.50 -5.79 7.68
C THR A 137 8.94 -7.20 7.94
N THR A 138 7.64 -7.33 8.23
CA THR A 138 7.01 -8.64 8.50
C THR A 138 6.55 -9.38 7.24
N PHE A 139 6.73 -8.79 6.05
CA PHE A 139 6.32 -9.35 4.75
C PHE A 139 7.42 -10.19 4.08
N SER A 140 8.26 -10.88 4.82
CA SER A 140 9.47 -11.56 4.32
C SER A 140 9.22 -12.63 3.25
N SER A 141 8.18 -13.46 3.41
CA SER A 141 7.80 -14.48 2.40
C SER A 141 7.30 -13.84 1.10
N GLY A 142 6.55 -12.76 1.20
CA GLY A 142 6.08 -11.99 0.04
C GLY A 142 7.23 -11.33 -0.72
N PHE A 143 8.22 -10.76 -0.01
CA PHE A 143 9.42 -10.23 -0.65
C PHE A 143 10.21 -11.29 -1.41
N LYS A 144 10.31 -12.50 -0.87
CA LYS A 144 10.96 -13.63 -1.59
C LYS A 144 10.20 -13.97 -2.87
N SER A 145 8.86 -14.05 -2.82
CA SER A 145 8.03 -14.40 -3.97
C SER A 145 8.00 -13.31 -5.05
N LEU A 146 8.10 -12.03 -4.65
CA LEU A 146 8.06 -10.87 -5.54
C LEU A 146 9.44 -10.31 -5.90
N TYR A 147 10.51 -10.96 -5.48
CA TYR A 147 11.88 -10.43 -5.60
C TYR A 147 12.22 -9.95 -7.01
N LYS A 148 11.97 -10.79 -8.03
CA LYS A 148 12.25 -10.46 -9.42
C LYS A 148 11.49 -9.22 -9.90
N GLU A 149 10.23 -9.10 -9.50
CA GLU A 149 9.35 -8.00 -9.91
C GLU A 149 9.70 -6.67 -9.22
N ILE A 150 10.16 -6.76 -7.97
CA ILE A 150 10.64 -5.60 -7.22
C ILE A 150 11.95 -5.08 -7.81
N ILE A 151 12.93 -5.97 -8.06
CA ILE A 151 14.22 -5.59 -8.62
C ILE A 151 14.09 -5.08 -10.07
N SER A 152 13.17 -5.64 -10.85
CA SER A 152 12.88 -5.12 -12.21
C SER A 152 12.12 -3.78 -12.21
N GLY A 153 11.74 -3.26 -11.04
CA GLY A 153 11.00 -2.00 -10.89
C GLY A 153 9.52 -2.09 -11.27
N ARG A 154 8.98 -3.30 -11.48
CA ARG A 154 7.57 -3.51 -11.84
C ARG A 154 6.62 -3.58 -10.66
N VAL A 155 7.12 -3.92 -9.47
CA VAL A 155 6.33 -3.98 -8.24
C VAL A 155 6.93 -3.07 -7.17
N LEU A 156 6.07 -2.25 -6.58
CA LEU A 156 6.34 -1.51 -5.35
C LEU A 156 5.52 -2.12 -4.22
N VAL A 157 6.15 -2.39 -3.09
CA VAL A 157 5.47 -2.79 -1.85
C VAL A 157 5.37 -1.58 -0.93
N LEU A 158 4.18 -1.35 -0.37
CA LEU A 158 3.85 -0.21 0.47
C LEU A 158 3.16 -0.65 1.76
N SER A 159 3.52 -0.05 2.89
CA SER A 159 2.81 -0.15 4.16
C SER A 159 2.68 1.23 4.81
N VAL A 160 1.62 1.42 5.59
CA VAL A 160 1.37 2.63 6.40
C VAL A 160 1.39 2.34 7.90
N PHE A 161 1.66 1.10 8.27
CA PHE A 161 1.68 0.63 9.66
C PHE A 161 3.11 0.61 10.21
N HIS A 162 3.22 0.59 11.55
CA HIS A 162 4.52 0.42 12.20
C HIS A 162 5.30 -0.74 11.56
N PRO A 163 6.60 -0.58 11.24
CA PRO A 163 7.37 -1.54 10.43
C PRO A 163 7.32 -2.99 10.92
N LYS A 164 7.25 -3.19 12.22
CA LYS A 164 7.20 -4.51 12.89
C LYS A 164 5.78 -4.98 13.23
N ALA A 165 4.71 -4.27 12.80
CA ALA A 165 3.34 -4.65 13.09
C ALA A 165 2.99 -5.98 12.42
N SER A 166 2.54 -6.96 13.21
CA SER A 166 2.05 -8.24 12.70
C SER A 166 0.70 -8.08 12.04
N TRP A 167 0.41 -8.96 11.08
CA TRP A 167 -0.89 -9.01 10.43
C TRP A 167 -2.03 -9.25 11.41
N ASN A 168 -3.12 -8.52 11.26
CA ASN A 168 -4.41 -8.82 11.88
C ASN A 168 -5.56 -8.30 11.02
N ALA A 169 -6.81 -8.72 11.34
CA ALA A 169 -7.99 -8.35 10.56
C ALA A 169 -8.28 -6.84 10.62
N GLY A 170 -8.02 -6.18 11.74
CA GLY A 170 -8.20 -4.73 11.90
C GLY A 170 -7.29 -3.95 10.96
N LEU A 171 -6.00 -4.31 10.88
CA LEU A 171 -5.07 -3.68 9.94
C LEU A 171 -5.44 -3.97 8.48
N ALA A 172 -5.99 -5.16 8.20
CA ALA A 172 -6.46 -5.49 6.85
C ALA A 172 -7.63 -4.58 6.43
N MET A 173 -8.53 -4.25 7.34
CA MET A 173 -9.61 -3.29 7.09
C MET A 173 -9.08 -1.85 7.00
N ALA A 174 -8.22 -1.44 7.91
CA ALA A 174 -7.63 -0.10 7.95
C ALA A 174 -6.77 0.22 6.70
N ARG A 175 -6.23 -0.81 6.03
CA ARG A 175 -5.45 -0.69 4.79
C ARG A 175 -6.32 -0.34 3.56
N ASN A 176 -7.59 -0.78 3.52
CA ASN A 176 -8.42 -0.65 2.32
C ASN A 176 -8.59 0.80 1.82
N PRO A 177 -8.81 1.81 2.69
CA PRO A 177 -8.84 3.21 2.27
C PRO A 177 -7.57 3.67 1.55
N ILE A 178 -6.41 3.07 1.86
CA ILE A 178 -5.15 3.40 1.20
C ILE A 178 -5.15 2.89 -0.24
N ILE A 179 -5.64 1.67 -0.49
CA ILE A 179 -5.80 1.14 -1.85
C ILE A 179 -6.70 2.06 -2.67
N TYR A 180 -7.87 2.40 -2.12
CA TYR A 180 -8.85 3.24 -2.81
C TYR A 180 -8.32 4.66 -3.03
N GLY A 181 -7.66 5.21 -2.03
CA GLY A 181 -7.05 6.53 -2.09
C GLY A 181 -5.91 6.66 -3.11
N MET A 182 -5.21 5.56 -3.40
CA MET A 182 -4.14 5.55 -4.39
C MET A 182 -4.66 5.55 -5.84
N ALA A 183 -5.93 5.22 -6.08
CA ALA A 183 -6.45 4.95 -7.41
C ALA A 183 -7.33 6.09 -7.95
N SER A 184 -7.32 6.27 -9.27
CA SER A 184 -8.26 7.13 -10.00
C SER A 184 -9.61 6.45 -10.26
N GLU A 185 -9.62 5.13 -10.34
CA GLU A 185 -10.79 4.29 -10.59
C GLU A 185 -10.70 3.03 -9.72
N ILE A 186 -11.84 2.54 -9.24
CA ILE A 186 -11.91 1.35 -8.39
C ILE A 186 -12.79 0.31 -9.09
N PHE A 187 -12.26 -0.89 -9.30
CA PHE A 187 -12.97 -2.04 -9.85
C PHE A 187 -13.17 -3.08 -8.74
N VAL A 188 -14.43 -3.34 -8.41
CA VAL A 188 -14.83 -4.38 -7.45
C VAL A 188 -15.28 -5.60 -8.24
N ALA A 189 -14.47 -6.66 -8.25
CA ALA A 189 -14.77 -7.87 -9.03
C ALA A 189 -15.83 -8.74 -8.35
N GLU A 190 -15.79 -8.79 -7.01
CA GLU A 190 -16.75 -9.54 -6.20
C GLU A 190 -16.72 -9.02 -4.77
N SER A 191 -17.88 -8.88 -4.15
CA SER A 191 -17.99 -8.52 -2.75
C SER A 191 -19.24 -9.10 -2.13
N ASP A 192 -19.08 -9.68 -0.94
CA ASP A 192 -20.20 -10.06 -0.09
C ASP A 192 -20.66 -8.88 0.77
N SER A 193 -21.93 -8.86 1.15
CA SER A 193 -22.53 -7.83 2.00
C SER A 193 -21.91 -7.70 3.40
N LYS A 194 -21.09 -8.66 3.82
CA LYS A 194 -20.35 -8.69 5.10
C LYS A 194 -18.84 -8.62 4.90
N GLY A 195 -18.35 -8.45 3.69
CA GLY A 195 -16.92 -8.42 3.36
C GLY A 195 -16.27 -7.05 3.60
N GLY A 196 -14.95 -7.05 3.75
CA GLY A 196 -14.16 -5.81 3.91
C GLY A 196 -14.02 -4.97 2.64
N THR A 197 -14.58 -5.42 1.53
CA THR A 197 -14.62 -4.69 0.25
C THR A 197 -15.90 -3.87 0.10
N TRP A 198 -16.91 -4.18 0.92
CA TRP A 198 -18.21 -3.50 0.92
C TRP A 198 -18.16 -2.24 1.77
#